data_19b218e4ea3162403a73bc48b149a23e
#
_entry.id   19b218e4ea3162403a73bc48b149a23e
#
_cell.length_a   1.000
_cell.length_b   1.000
_cell.length_c   1.000
_cell.angle_alpha   90.00
_cell.angle_beta   90.00
_cell.angle_gamma   90.00
#
_symmetry.space_group_name_H-M   'P 1'
#
loop_
_entity.id
_entity.type
_entity.pdbx_description
1 polymer ?
#
loop_
_entity_poly.entity_id
_entity_poly.type
_entity_poly.pdbx_seq_one_letter_code
_entity_poly.pdbx_strand_id
1 'polypeptide(L)'
;MESEIPNENRLLIYNIDEKNSKCADCSSENPSKISINHGITLCETCSQAHEKLGKSISYIRNIDEDLDSYLLSFLTLGSNSKFYNMIEQLKINSSLPIEIKYKTNGINYYRRLLKAKVLGQKLFEPDFDNPNEIIENIENNYPEFENYELKTDEVKKKRKKKIWKFFWENKRF
;
A
#
# COMPACT_ATOMS: atom_id res chain seq x y z
N MET A 1 21.33 14.00 -20.56
CA MET A 1 20.36 13.58 -19.51
C MET A 1 20.78 12.20 -19.07
N GLU A 2 21.46 12.12 -17.93
CA GLU A 2 21.74 10.83 -17.30
C GLU A 2 20.39 10.23 -16.90
N SER A 3 20.05 9.07 -17.46
CA SER A 3 18.93 8.26 -16.99
C SER A 3 19.33 7.74 -15.61
N GLU A 4 18.77 8.32 -14.54
CA GLU A 4 18.91 7.79 -13.20
C GLU A 4 18.47 6.31 -13.24
N ILE A 5 19.39 5.42 -12.89
CA ILE A 5 19.07 4.00 -12.76
C ILE A 5 18.06 3.90 -11.60
N PRO A 6 16.85 3.38 -11.83
CA PRO A 6 15.85 3.27 -10.77
C PRO A 6 16.39 2.49 -9.59
N ASN A 7 16.10 2.94 -8.37
CA ASN A 7 16.46 2.21 -7.17
C ASN A 7 15.88 0.79 -7.19
N GLU A 8 16.61 -0.19 -6.64
CA GLU A 8 16.19 -1.60 -6.59
C GLU A 8 14.80 -1.80 -5.98
N ASN A 9 14.43 -1.02 -4.97
CA ASN A 9 13.10 -1.09 -4.35
C ASN A 9 11.99 -0.65 -5.30
N ARG A 10 12.21 0.43 -6.05
CA ARG A 10 11.27 0.91 -7.07
C ARG A 10 11.06 -0.13 -8.14
N LEU A 11 12.14 -0.72 -8.67
CA LEU A 11 12.06 -1.80 -9.65
C LEU A 11 11.31 -3.01 -9.11
N LEU A 12 11.56 -3.39 -7.86
CA LEU A 12 10.84 -4.48 -7.21
C LEU A 12 9.34 -4.20 -7.15
N ILE A 13 8.95 -3.01 -6.70
CA ILE A 13 7.54 -2.60 -6.55
C ILE A 13 6.83 -2.57 -7.91
N TYR A 14 7.48 -2.06 -8.96
CA TYR A 14 6.93 -2.05 -10.32
C TYR A 14 6.83 -3.47 -10.92
N ASN A 15 7.75 -4.37 -10.58
CA ASN A 15 7.70 -5.76 -11.02
C ASN A 15 6.62 -6.60 -10.32
N ILE A 16 6.15 -6.19 -9.15
CA ILE A 16 5.01 -6.85 -8.47
C ILE A 16 3.73 -6.67 -9.29
N ASP A 17 3.52 -5.45 -9.79
CA ASP A 17 2.35 -5.07 -10.58
C ASP A 17 2.73 -3.87 -11.47
N GLU A 18 2.54 -3.99 -12.78
CA GLU A 18 2.85 -2.91 -13.74
C GLU A 18 2.10 -1.61 -13.43
N LYS A 19 0.89 -1.68 -12.86
CA LYS A 19 0.11 -0.50 -12.46
C LYS A 19 0.74 0.27 -11.29
N ASN A 20 1.67 -0.35 -10.57
CA ASN A 20 2.46 0.35 -9.54
C ASN A 20 3.41 1.40 -10.12
N SER A 21 3.65 1.41 -11.44
CA SER A 21 4.39 2.48 -12.13
C SER A 21 3.60 3.79 -12.27
N LYS A 22 2.33 3.80 -11.83
CA LYS A 22 1.45 4.97 -11.84
C LYS A 22 0.86 5.23 -10.47
N CYS A 23 0.54 6.50 -10.21
CA CYS A 23 -0.16 6.90 -8.98
C CYS A 23 -1.56 6.28 -8.92
N ALA A 24 -1.91 5.67 -7.80
CA ALA A 24 -3.21 5.02 -7.62
C ALA A 24 -4.41 5.99 -7.66
N ASP A 25 -4.21 7.26 -7.33
CA ASP A 25 -5.29 8.25 -7.31
C ASP A 25 -5.45 9.07 -8.58
N CYS A 26 -4.34 9.51 -9.19
CA CYS A 26 -4.40 10.41 -10.36
C CYS A 26 -3.76 9.84 -11.62
N SER A 27 -3.23 8.62 -11.56
CA SER A 27 -2.57 7.93 -12.69
C SER A 27 -1.30 8.62 -13.24
N SER A 28 -0.75 9.62 -12.54
CA SER A 28 0.55 10.21 -12.95
C SER A 28 1.64 9.14 -12.89
N GLU A 29 2.56 9.21 -13.86
CA GLU A 29 3.65 8.26 -13.99
C GLU A 29 4.75 8.48 -12.95
N ASN A 30 5.56 7.46 -12.71
CA ASN A 30 6.72 7.50 -11.82
C ASN A 30 6.39 7.97 -10.39
N PRO A 31 5.49 7.31 -9.67
CA PRO A 31 5.17 7.66 -8.29
C PRO A 31 6.41 7.60 -7.39
N SER A 32 6.56 8.57 -6.50
CA SER A 32 7.68 8.69 -5.57
C SER A 32 7.38 8.17 -4.16
N LYS A 33 6.11 7.92 -3.88
CA LYS A 33 5.61 7.54 -2.55
C LYS A 33 4.80 6.24 -2.60
N ILE A 34 4.64 5.66 -1.42
CA ILE A 34 3.79 4.50 -1.18
C ILE A 34 2.93 4.72 0.05
N SER A 35 1.70 4.22 0.01
CA SER A 35 0.85 4.08 1.19
C SER A 35 0.87 2.63 1.65
N ILE A 36 1.50 2.38 2.78
CA ILE A 36 1.69 1.02 3.32
C ILE A 36 0.35 0.36 3.64
N ASN A 37 -0.55 1.05 4.37
CA ASN A 37 -1.85 0.49 4.77
C ASN A 37 -2.70 0.00 3.59
N HIS A 38 -2.49 0.57 2.41
CA HIS A 38 -3.24 0.23 1.19
C HIS A 38 -2.41 -0.61 0.20
N GLY A 39 -1.09 -0.69 0.39
CA GLY A 39 -0.18 -1.37 -0.54
C GLY A 39 -0.17 -0.74 -1.93
N ILE A 40 -0.30 0.58 -2.04
CA ILE A 40 -0.40 1.32 -3.30
C ILE A 40 0.72 2.34 -3.46
N THR A 41 0.98 2.73 -4.72
CA THR A 41 1.95 3.77 -5.09
C THR A 41 1.24 5.10 -5.33
N LEU A 42 1.90 6.20 -4.96
CA LEU A 42 1.36 7.55 -4.99
C LEU A 42 2.39 8.55 -5.57
N CYS A 43 1.91 9.53 -6.29
CA CYS A 43 2.74 10.70 -6.63
C CYS A 43 2.89 11.62 -5.40
N GLU A 44 3.83 12.56 -5.47
CA GLU A 44 4.10 13.51 -4.40
C GLU A 44 2.84 14.30 -4.00
N THR A 45 2.09 14.81 -4.97
CA THR A 45 0.89 15.61 -4.71
C THR A 45 -0.21 14.83 -3.99
N CYS A 46 -0.52 13.61 -4.45
CA CYS A 46 -1.53 12.77 -3.80
C CYS A 46 -1.08 12.33 -2.41
N SER A 47 0.21 12.02 -2.22
CA SER A 47 0.74 11.61 -0.93
C SER A 47 0.59 12.68 0.16
N GLN A 48 0.67 13.96 -0.18
CA GLN A 48 0.44 15.07 0.76
C GLN A 48 -1.00 15.09 1.29
N ALA A 49 -1.99 14.75 0.45
CA ALA A 49 -3.36 14.59 0.90
C ALA A 49 -3.52 13.37 1.82
N HIS A 50 -2.81 12.27 1.51
CA HIS A 50 -2.78 11.09 2.36
C HIS A 50 -2.12 11.32 3.72
N GLU A 51 -1.05 12.11 3.79
CA GLU A 51 -0.37 12.44 5.04
C GLU A 51 -1.31 13.15 6.04
N LYS A 52 -2.24 13.99 5.53
CA LYS A 52 -3.26 14.66 6.35
C LYS A 52 -4.29 13.70 6.95
N LEU A 53 -4.44 12.49 6.40
CA LEU A 53 -5.31 11.45 6.96
C LEU A 53 -4.75 10.81 8.23
N GLY A 54 -3.44 10.92 8.45
CA GLY A 54 -2.72 10.30 9.55
C GLY A 54 -2.29 8.85 9.28
N LYS A 55 -1.30 8.38 10.03
CA LYS A 55 -0.66 7.06 9.83
C LYS A 55 -1.60 5.86 10.01
N SER A 56 -2.62 5.99 10.85
CA SER A 56 -3.63 4.95 11.05
C SER A 56 -4.47 4.68 9.79
N ILE A 57 -4.64 5.69 8.93
CA ILE A 57 -5.35 5.57 7.66
C ILE A 57 -4.37 5.39 6.51
N SER A 58 -3.31 6.19 6.43
CA SER A 58 -2.33 6.12 5.35
C SER A 58 -0.93 6.44 5.86
N TYR A 59 -0.13 5.39 6.03
CA TYR A 59 1.28 5.51 6.40
C TYR A 59 2.13 5.67 5.15
N ILE A 60 2.61 6.89 4.92
CA ILE A 60 3.36 7.26 3.72
C ILE A 60 4.86 7.03 3.92
N ARG A 61 5.48 6.40 2.90
CA ARG A 61 6.92 6.16 2.83
C ARG A 61 7.44 6.51 1.43
N ASN A 62 8.75 6.75 1.28
CA ASN A 62 9.37 6.89 -0.03
C ASN A 62 9.47 5.52 -0.72
N ILE A 63 9.21 5.49 -2.02
CA ILE A 63 9.31 4.26 -2.81
C ILE A 63 10.75 3.73 -2.89
N ASP A 64 11.73 4.62 -2.84
CA ASP A 64 13.17 4.30 -2.90
C ASP A 64 13.76 3.98 -1.53
N GLU A 65 12.96 4.05 -0.48
CA GLU A 65 13.40 3.81 0.88
C GLU A 65 13.59 2.31 1.15
N ASP A 66 14.54 2.00 2.02
CA ASP A 66 14.85 0.63 2.39
C ASP A 66 13.79 0.10 3.36
N LEU A 67 12.75 -0.53 2.80
CA LEU A 67 11.67 -1.12 3.55
C LEU A 67 12.06 -2.49 4.09
N ASP A 68 11.66 -2.77 5.33
CA ASP A 68 11.82 -4.13 5.87
C ASP A 68 10.76 -5.09 5.28
N SER A 69 10.92 -6.39 5.59
CA SER A 69 10.04 -7.43 5.04
C SER A 69 8.58 -7.28 5.47
N TYR A 70 8.32 -6.68 6.63
CA TYR A 70 6.95 -6.46 7.10
C TYR A 70 6.27 -5.39 6.25
N LEU A 71 6.88 -4.24 6.04
CA LEU A 71 6.33 -3.17 5.19
C LEU A 71 6.24 -3.62 3.72
N LEU A 72 7.25 -4.33 3.21
CA LEU A 72 7.21 -4.87 1.85
C LEU A 72 6.06 -5.86 1.63
N SER A 73 5.65 -6.62 2.66
CA SER A 73 4.55 -7.57 2.53
C SER A 73 3.22 -6.90 2.20
N PHE A 74 2.99 -5.66 2.64
CA PHE A 74 1.80 -4.89 2.24
C PHE A 74 1.79 -4.56 0.74
N LEU A 75 2.95 -4.27 0.15
CA LEU A 75 3.08 -3.98 -1.29
C LEU A 75 3.01 -5.24 -2.14
N THR A 76 3.46 -6.38 -1.62
CA THR A 76 3.42 -7.67 -2.35
C THR A 76 2.05 -8.32 -2.31
N LEU A 77 1.35 -8.21 -1.19
CA LEU A 77 -0.01 -8.73 -1.02
C LEU A 77 -1.10 -7.74 -1.45
N GLY A 78 -0.79 -6.44 -1.38
CA GLY A 78 -1.53 -5.36 -2.01
C GLY A 78 -1.13 -5.19 -3.48
N SER A 79 -1.32 -4.08 -4.03
CA SER A 79 -0.89 -3.45 -5.30
C SER A 79 -1.98 -2.53 -5.85
N ASN A 80 -1.62 -1.68 -6.80
CA ASN A 80 -2.61 -0.80 -7.43
C ASN A 80 -3.73 -1.59 -8.13
N SER A 81 -3.41 -2.68 -8.83
CA SER A 81 -4.44 -3.52 -9.48
C SER A 81 -5.40 -4.14 -8.48
N LYS A 82 -4.88 -4.66 -7.36
CA LYS A 82 -5.73 -5.26 -6.32
C LYS A 82 -6.60 -4.23 -5.62
N PHE A 83 -6.06 -3.03 -5.42
CA PHE A 83 -6.81 -1.90 -4.87
C PHE A 83 -7.96 -1.50 -5.80
N TYR A 84 -7.70 -1.34 -7.12
CA TYR A 84 -8.74 -1.02 -8.09
C TYR A 84 -9.81 -2.12 -8.18
N ASN A 85 -9.40 -3.38 -8.20
CA ASN A 85 -10.35 -4.50 -8.20
C ASN A 85 -11.26 -4.48 -6.98
N MET A 86 -10.73 -4.14 -5.80
CA MET A 86 -11.53 -4.03 -4.58
C MET A 86 -12.50 -2.84 -4.64
N ILE A 87 -12.05 -1.69 -5.14
CA ILE A 87 -12.91 -0.52 -5.37
C ILE A 87 -14.10 -0.90 -6.27
N GLU A 88 -13.83 -1.62 -7.36
CA GLU A 88 -14.85 -2.06 -8.30
C GLU A 88 -15.82 -3.08 -7.67
N GLN A 89 -15.28 -4.12 -7.02
CA GLN A 89 -16.08 -5.17 -6.38
C GLN A 89 -17.00 -4.64 -5.28
N LEU A 90 -16.51 -3.71 -4.47
CA LEU A 90 -17.28 -3.07 -3.39
C LEU A 90 -18.12 -1.88 -3.89
N LYS A 91 -18.04 -1.52 -5.17
CA LYS A 91 -18.74 -0.37 -5.76
C LYS A 91 -18.45 0.95 -5.02
N ILE A 92 -17.17 1.14 -4.65
CA ILE A 92 -16.72 2.37 -4.01
C ILE A 92 -16.67 3.47 -5.06
N ASN A 93 -17.20 4.64 -4.74
CA ASN A 93 -17.14 5.80 -5.63
C ASN A 93 -15.69 6.33 -5.74
N SER A 94 -15.02 6.00 -6.84
CA SER A 94 -13.62 6.41 -7.12
C SER A 94 -13.46 7.92 -7.31
N SER A 95 -14.55 8.66 -7.61
CA SER A 95 -14.53 10.11 -7.82
C SER A 95 -14.57 10.91 -6.52
N LEU A 96 -14.71 10.27 -5.37
CA LEU A 96 -14.65 10.95 -4.08
C LEU A 96 -13.25 11.56 -3.87
N PRO A 97 -13.17 12.78 -3.27
CA PRO A 97 -11.91 13.35 -2.83
C PRO A 97 -11.13 12.39 -1.91
N ILE A 98 -9.81 12.47 -1.93
CA ILE A 98 -8.93 11.61 -1.12
C ILE A 98 -9.35 11.63 0.35
N GLU A 99 -9.60 12.82 0.90
CA GLU A 99 -9.97 13.03 2.31
C GLU A 99 -11.26 12.31 2.73
N ILE A 100 -12.13 12.03 1.77
CA ILE A 100 -13.41 11.33 1.97
C ILE A 100 -13.26 9.84 1.60
N LYS A 101 -12.76 9.55 0.40
CA LYS A 101 -12.64 8.20 -0.16
C LYS A 101 -11.97 7.23 0.82
N TYR A 102 -10.85 7.65 1.41
CA TYR A 102 -10.07 6.81 2.30
C TYR A 102 -10.64 6.66 3.73
N LYS A 103 -11.75 7.35 4.02
CA LYS A 103 -12.50 7.19 5.28
C LYS A 103 -13.83 6.41 5.11
N THR A 104 -14.07 5.87 3.92
CA THR A 104 -15.28 5.06 3.67
C THR A 104 -15.18 3.66 4.28
N ASN A 105 -16.34 3.05 4.57
CA ASN A 105 -16.44 1.66 5.05
C ASN A 105 -15.70 0.68 4.14
N GLY A 106 -15.85 0.81 2.83
CA GLY A 106 -15.21 -0.07 1.86
C GLY A 106 -13.69 0.00 1.88
N ILE A 107 -13.10 1.20 1.94
CA ILE A 107 -11.63 1.35 2.02
C ILE A 107 -11.11 0.93 3.40
N ASN A 108 -11.85 1.20 4.47
CA ASN A 108 -11.49 0.70 5.80
C ASN A 108 -11.45 -0.84 5.84
N TYR A 109 -12.46 -1.49 5.23
CA TYR A 109 -12.46 -2.94 5.09
C TYR A 109 -11.26 -3.44 4.28
N TYR A 110 -10.91 -2.79 3.17
CA TYR A 110 -9.74 -3.15 2.39
C TYR A 110 -8.43 -3.08 3.21
N ARG A 111 -8.23 -2.03 4.01
CA ARG A 111 -7.07 -1.94 4.92
C ARG A 111 -7.01 -3.09 5.90
N ARG A 112 -8.15 -3.42 6.54
CA ARG A 112 -8.26 -4.56 7.47
C ARG A 112 -7.97 -5.89 6.78
N LEU A 113 -8.49 -6.07 5.57
CA LEU A 113 -8.26 -7.26 4.74
C LEU A 113 -6.79 -7.41 4.37
N LEU A 114 -6.14 -6.34 3.94
CA LEU A 114 -4.71 -6.37 3.58
C LEU A 114 -3.85 -6.70 4.81
N LYS A 115 -4.11 -6.07 5.96
CA LYS A 115 -3.41 -6.38 7.21
C LYS A 115 -3.62 -7.84 7.62
N ALA A 116 -4.84 -8.35 7.56
CA ALA A 116 -5.13 -9.76 7.87
C ALA A 116 -4.32 -10.70 6.98
N LYS A 117 -4.23 -10.42 5.67
CA LYS A 117 -3.40 -11.19 4.72
C LYS A 117 -1.92 -11.15 5.09
N VAL A 118 -1.39 -9.99 5.45
CA VAL A 118 0.01 -9.82 5.90
C VAL A 118 0.30 -10.65 7.15
N LEU A 119 -0.65 -10.71 8.07
CA LEU A 119 -0.54 -11.47 9.32
C LEU A 119 -0.91 -12.96 9.18
N GLY A 120 -1.33 -13.42 8.00
CA GLY A 120 -1.81 -14.79 7.80
C GLY A 120 -3.12 -15.09 8.54
N GLN A 121 -3.92 -14.07 8.81
CA GLN A 121 -5.20 -14.17 9.50
C GLN A 121 -6.37 -14.21 8.50
N LYS A 122 -7.48 -14.81 8.92
CA LYS A 122 -8.74 -14.71 8.18
C LYS A 122 -9.45 -13.42 8.56
N LEU A 123 -9.99 -12.71 7.57
CA LEU A 123 -10.93 -11.63 7.78
C LEU A 123 -12.33 -12.12 7.46
N PHE A 124 -13.30 -11.65 8.23
CA PHE A 124 -14.72 -11.91 8.00
C PHE A 124 -15.21 -11.13 6.76
N GLU A 125 -16.35 -11.55 6.23
CA GLU A 125 -17.07 -10.82 5.20
C GLU A 125 -17.34 -9.38 5.63
N PRO A 126 -17.53 -8.45 4.67
CA PRO A 126 -17.88 -7.07 4.99
C PRO A 126 -19.13 -6.98 5.87
N ASP A 127 -19.03 -6.20 6.94
CA ASP A 127 -20.07 -6.00 7.95
C ASP A 127 -20.79 -4.63 7.81
N PHE A 128 -20.90 -4.15 6.59
CA PHE A 128 -21.55 -2.87 6.25
C PHE A 128 -22.48 -3.02 5.04
N ASP A 129 -23.56 -2.26 5.03
CA ASP A 129 -24.51 -2.21 3.91
C ASP A 129 -24.08 -1.20 2.84
N ASN A 130 -23.46 -0.10 3.24
CA ASN A 130 -23.02 0.95 2.34
C ASN A 130 -21.48 1.12 2.36
N PRO A 131 -20.78 0.71 1.28
CA PRO A 131 -19.33 0.84 1.20
C PRO A 131 -18.84 2.30 1.11
N ASN A 132 -19.70 3.23 0.70
CA ASN A 132 -19.38 4.66 0.54
C ASN A 132 -19.71 5.52 1.77
N GLU A 133 -20.28 4.93 2.81
CA GLU A 133 -20.52 5.62 4.06
C GLU A 133 -19.22 6.00 4.74
N ILE A 134 -19.15 7.23 5.23
CA ILE A 134 -17.97 7.80 5.89
C ILE A 134 -17.96 7.35 7.35
N ILE A 135 -16.82 6.85 7.81
CA ILE A 135 -16.59 6.50 9.21
C ILE A 135 -16.04 7.74 9.92
N GLU A 136 -16.75 8.26 10.89
CA GLU A 136 -16.31 9.42 11.69
C GLU A 136 -15.15 9.04 12.63
N ASN A 137 -15.26 7.89 13.29
CA ASN A 137 -14.28 7.39 14.25
C ASN A 137 -13.64 6.12 13.72
N ILE A 138 -12.59 6.26 12.90
CA ILE A 138 -11.84 5.12 12.36
C ILE A 138 -10.96 4.54 13.46
N GLU A 139 -11.17 3.26 13.76
CA GLU A 139 -10.28 2.52 14.65
C GLU A 139 -8.85 2.51 14.11
N ASN A 140 -7.89 2.76 15.00
CA ASN A 140 -6.47 2.62 14.65
C ASN A 140 -6.12 1.14 14.53
N ASN A 141 -6.25 0.58 13.34
CA ASN A 141 -5.89 -0.79 13.03
C ASN A 141 -4.37 -0.99 12.83
N TYR A 142 -3.59 0.08 12.92
CA TYR A 142 -2.15 0.10 12.69
C TYR A 142 -1.39 0.85 13.80
N PRO A 143 -1.64 0.54 15.09
CA PRO A 143 -0.97 1.25 16.20
C PRO A 143 0.55 1.13 16.14
N GLU A 144 1.07 0.07 15.52
CA GLU A 144 2.50 -0.14 15.30
C GLU A 144 3.13 0.93 14.41
N PHE A 145 2.38 1.57 13.52
CA PHE A 145 2.93 2.59 12.60
C PHE A 145 3.17 3.95 13.26
N GLU A 146 2.58 4.20 14.44
CA GLU A 146 2.82 5.47 15.16
C GLU A 146 4.30 5.66 15.54
N ASN A 147 4.96 4.57 15.95
CA ASN A 147 6.35 4.57 16.37
C ASN A 147 7.19 3.55 15.57
N TYR A 148 6.83 3.31 14.31
CA TYR A 148 7.53 2.32 13.50
C TYR A 148 8.91 2.81 13.10
N GLU A 149 9.94 2.08 13.51
CA GLU A 149 11.33 2.29 13.11
C GLU A 149 11.78 1.21 12.14
N LEU A 150 12.45 1.64 11.06
CA LEU A 150 13.04 0.70 10.11
C LEU A 150 14.21 -0.05 10.77
N LYS A 151 14.25 -1.35 10.57
CA LYS A 151 15.34 -2.19 11.11
C LYS A 151 16.66 -1.84 10.47
N THR A 152 17.75 -2.03 11.23
CA THR A 152 19.11 -1.70 10.81
C THR A 152 19.57 -2.44 9.55
N ASP A 153 20.54 -1.87 8.84
CA ASP A 153 20.97 -2.29 7.49
C ASP A 153 21.38 -3.77 7.35
N GLU A 154 21.94 -4.37 8.39
CA GLU A 154 22.31 -5.80 8.34
C GLU A 154 21.09 -6.74 8.29
N VAL A 155 20.06 -6.42 9.04
CA VAL A 155 18.80 -7.18 9.04
C VAL A 155 18.07 -6.99 7.72
N LYS A 156 18.13 -5.76 7.17
CA LYS A 156 17.56 -5.41 5.87
C LYS A 156 18.20 -6.21 4.73
N LYS A 157 19.54 -6.27 4.65
CA LYS A 157 20.29 -7.02 3.60
C LYS A 157 19.99 -8.52 3.59
N LYS A 158 19.95 -9.17 4.76
CA LYS A 158 19.64 -10.60 4.86
C LYS A 158 18.20 -10.92 4.40
N ARG A 159 17.25 -10.03 4.68
CA ARG A 159 15.83 -10.21 4.31
C ARG A 159 15.55 -9.91 2.86
N LYS A 160 16.20 -8.89 2.27
CA LYS A 160 16.11 -8.62 0.82
C LYS A 160 16.50 -9.85 0.01
N LYS A 161 17.64 -10.51 0.29
CA LYS A 161 18.05 -11.73 -0.39
C LYS A 161 17.00 -12.85 -0.33
N LYS A 162 16.31 -13.00 0.81
CA LYS A 162 15.28 -14.03 0.98
C LYS A 162 14.01 -13.72 0.20
N ILE A 163 13.61 -12.44 0.14
CA ILE A 163 12.45 -11.98 -0.62
C ILE A 163 12.71 -12.08 -2.12
N TRP A 164 13.87 -11.64 -2.61
CA TRP A 164 14.29 -11.79 -4.00
C TRP A 164 14.27 -13.26 -4.44
N LYS A 165 14.81 -14.17 -3.61
CA LYS A 165 14.79 -15.61 -3.89
C LYS A 165 13.35 -16.13 -4.01
N PHE A 166 12.46 -15.76 -3.08
CA PHE A 166 11.06 -16.15 -3.10
C PHE A 166 10.33 -15.67 -4.38
N PHE A 167 10.57 -14.42 -4.81
CA PHE A 167 9.98 -13.87 -6.04
C PHE A 167 10.48 -14.58 -7.30
N TRP A 168 11.78 -14.88 -7.39
CA TRP A 168 12.35 -15.58 -8.54
C TRP A 168 11.88 -17.03 -8.64
N GLU A 169 11.72 -17.70 -7.52
CA GLU A 169 11.25 -19.09 -7.46
C GLU A 169 9.75 -19.21 -7.80
N ASN A 170 8.93 -18.19 -7.48
CA ASN A 170 7.47 -18.21 -7.72
C ASN A 170 7.05 -17.58 -9.06
N LYS A 171 7.93 -16.94 -9.82
CA LYS A 171 7.63 -16.43 -11.19
C LYS A 171 7.77 -17.46 -12.30
N ARG A 172 8.03 -18.74 -11.98
CA ARG A 172 8.16 -19.83 -12.98
C ARG A 172 6.86 -20.61 -13.21
N PHE A 173 5.71 -19.93 -13.06
CA PHE A 173 4.43 -20.51 -13.50
C PHE A 173 3.58 -19.46 -14.22
#